data_31948da193cf33b820a41fd8c3d58b5b
#
_entry.id   31948da193cf33b820a41fd8c3d58b5b
#
_cell.length_a   1.000
_cell.length_b   1.000
_cell.length_c   1.000
_cell.angle_alpha   90.00
_cell.angle_beta   90.00
_cell.angle_gamma   90.00
#
_symmetry.space_group_name_H-M   'P 1'
#
loop_
_entity.id
_entity.type
_entity.pdbx_description
1 polymer ?
#
loop_
_entity_poly.entity_id
_entity_poly.type
_entity_poly.pdbx_seq_one_letter_code
_entity_poly.pdbx_strand_id
1 'polypeptide(L)'
;MNAFDKIIGYDKIKTELMQISDMIHRPDAYAALGARMPKGLLLDGEPGLGKTLMAMALMEDSGLPCFTVRRCRSEEGFLKTLEETFGKAADAAPSMILLDDMDKFSSDEFSTAEFTAVQGCMDKVWDKPVFVIATVNDADTLPDSLLRCGRFDRQIIVHRPDTEDAEEIIRHYLERQVAAPDIAISDLAMLLVHSSCAELESALNEAAVYAAYDRSSTISAAHFIRAVLTTVHHVSPDISDADKEDQEASARHEAGHIAVMELLAPGSVAFATLCSKRPRDCSGFILRNSRLDMETNVMTLLAGKSACELHYGKVAIGCGDDLSKAAAQIRRRVETLGSNGILGVNVSGRYDGSDIGKMERETILRAELERYLFKTKELLAANRDLVQELADALLKKQTLLHSDIQSICGRYRAVPAT
;
A
#
# COMPACT_ATOMS: atom_id res chain seq x y z
N MET A 1 15.06 -19.06 20.75
CA MET A 1 14.43 -18.05 19.87
C MET A 1 13.17 -18.69 19.33
N ASN A 2 12.01 -18.12 19.58
CA ASN A 2 10.74 -18.66 19.08
C ASN A 2 10.74 -18.51 17.56
N ALA A 3 10.23 -19.50 16.81
CA ALA A 3 10.20 -19.41 15.34
C ALA A 3 9.46 -18.14 14.83
N PHE A 4 8.45 -17.70 15.57
CA PHE A 4 7.68 -16.48 15.27
C PHE A 4 8.44 -15.17 15.53
N ASP A 5 9.56 -15.19 16.27
CA ASP A 5 10.41 -13.99 16.45
C ASP A 5 11.04 -13.51 15.12
N LYS A 6 11.05 -14.36 14.08
CA LYS A 6 11.49 -14.02 12.74
C LYS A 6 10.51 -13.12 11.98
N ILE A 7 9.25 -13.10 12.41
CA ILE A 7 8.20 -12.24 11.86
C ILE A 7 8.23 -10.92 12.63
N ILE A 8 8.71 -9.86 12.01
CA ILE A 8 8.77 -8.53 12.61
C ILE A 8 7.47 -7.79 12.29
N GLY A 9 6.88 -7.13 13.29
CA GLY A 9 5.53 -6.58 13.18
C GLY A 9 4.46 -7.67 13.09
N TYR A 10 3.30 -7.32 12.54
CA TYR A 10 2.20 -8.24 12.28
C TYR A 10 1.68 -9.02 13.50
N ASP A 11 1.58 -8.38 14.67
CA ASP A 11 1.24 -9.05 15.92
C ASP A 11 -0.09 -9.80 15.88
N LYS A 12 -1.07 -9.28 15.14
CA LYS A 12 -2.36 -9.97 14.95
C LYS A 12 -2.20 -11.28 14.19
N ILE A 13 -1.45 -11.24 13.10
CA ILE A 13 -1.17 -12.43 12.28
C ILE A 13 -0.32 -13.42 13.06
N LYS A 14 0.71 -12.95 13.79
CA LYS A 14 1.50 -13.80 14.70
C LYS A 14 0.61 -14.52 15.71
N THR A 15 -0.34 -13.81 16.31
CA THR A 15 -1.29 -14.40 17.26
C THR A 15 -2.14 -15.50 16.62
N GLU A 16 -2.64 -15.29 15.40
CA GLU A 16 -3.40 -16.31 14.67
C GLU A 16 -2.55 -17.54 14.31
N LEU A 17 -1.30 -17.31 13.86
CA LEU A 17 -0.37 -18.41 13.58
C LEU A 17 -0.01 -19.20 14.85
N MET A 18 0.20 -18.52 15.97
CA MET A 18 0.44 -19.15 17.28
C MET A 18 -0.76 -19.97 17.75
N GLN A 19 -2.01 -19.52 17.48
CA GLN A 19 -3.20 -20.33 17.77
C GLN A 19 -3.22 -21.62 16.98
N ILE A 20 -2.87 -21.57 15.69
CA ILE A 20 -2.79 -22.76 14.83
C ILE A 20 -1.69 -23.70 15.34
N SER A 21 -0.53 -23.16 15.69
CA SER A 21 0.55 -23.94 16.29
C SER A 21 0.13 -24.61 17.60
N ASP A 22 -0.56 -23.89 18.48
CA ASP A 22 -1.08 -24.45 19.73
C ASP A 22 -2.09 -25.59 19.49
N MET A 23 -2.94 -25.48 18.46
CA MET A 23 -3.85 -26.57 18.05
C MET A 23 -3.07 -27.80 17.57
N ILE A 24 -1.95 -27.61 16.87
CA ILE A 24 -1.08 -28.70 16.42
C ILE A 24 -0.43 -29.41 17.61
N HIS A 25 0.06 -28.67 18.59
CA HIS A 25 0.75 -29.21 19.76
C HIS A 25 -0.19 -29.83 20.81
N ARG A 26 -1.45 -29.36 20.90
CA ARG A 26 -2.43 -29.77 21.92
C ARG A 26 -3.77 -30.20 21.33
N PRO A 27 -3.81 -31.09 20.33
CA PRO A 27 -5.04 -31.45 19.61
C PRO A 27 -6.13 -31.99 20.53
N ASP A 28 -5.76 -32.75 21.55
CA ASP A 28 -6.73 -33.35 22.51
C ASP A 28 -7.46 -32.29 23.35
N ALA A 29 -6.78 -31.20 23.72
CA ALA A 29 -7.40 -30.11 24.46
C ALA A 29 -8.49 -29.42 23.67
N TYR A 30 -8.27 -29.25 22.37
CA TYR A 30 -9.26 -28.65 21.45
C TYR A 30 -10.40 -29.63 21.16
N ALA A 31 -10.09 -30.91 20.94
CA ALA A 31 -11.08 -31.96 20.70
C ALA A 31 -12.02 -32.14 21.91
N ALA A 32 -11.53 -32.01 23.15
CA ALA A 32 -12.32 -32.07 24.35
C ALA A 32 -13.39 -30.96 24.45
N LEU A 33 -13.15 -29.82 23.77
CA LEU A 33 -14.11 -28.72 23.65
C LEU A 33 -14.97 -28.82 22.38
N GLY A 34 -14.83 -29.87 21.56
CA GLY A 34 -15.55 -30.07 20.32
C GLY A 34 -14.97 -29.25 19.14
N ALA A 35 -13.83 -28.60 19.31
CA ALA A 35 -13.15 -27.88 18.23
C ALA A 35 -12.49 -28.86 17.26
N ARG A 36 -12.53 -28.54 15.97
CA ARG A 36 -11.85 -29.31 14.93
C ARG A 36 -10.66 -28.51 14.42
N MET A 37 -9.54 -29.17 14.25
CA MET A 37 -8.38 -28.57 13.61
C MET A 37 -8.68 -28.29 12.12
N PRO A 38 -8.36 -27.11 11.62
CA PRO A 38 -8.47 -26.84 10.18
C PRO A 38 -7.55 -27.81 9.39
N LYS A 39 -7.96 -28.15 8.17
CA LYS A 39 -7.17 -29.00 7.28
C LYS A 39 -6.12 -28.22 6.50
N GLY A 40 -6.38 -26.94 6.26
CA GLY A 40 -5.46 -26.07 5.56
C GLY A 40 -5.55 -24.63 5.98
N LEU A 41 -4.43 -23.94 5.80
CA LEU A 41 -4.26 -22.50 5.99
C LEU A 41 -3.88 -21.88 4.65
N LEU A 42 -4.62 -20.85 4.25
CA LEU A 42 -4.27 -19.99 3.12
C LEU A 42 -3.73 -18.65 3.64
N LEU A 43 -2.52 -18.29 3.24
CA LEU A 43 -1.93 -16.96 3.42
C LEU A 43 -2.09 -16.18 2.11
N ASP A 44 -2.98 -15.21 2.13
CA ASP A 44 -3.36 -14.38 0.99
C ASP A 44 -2.85 -12.96 1.14
N GLY A 45 -2.31 -12.36 0.08
CA GLY A 45 -1.86 -10.96 0.08
C GLY A 45 -0.81 -10.68 -0.98
N GLU A 46 -0.56 -9.42 -1.26
CA GLU A 46 0.36 -8.98 -2.30
C GLU A 46 1.77 -9.58 -2.18
N PRO A 47 2.57 -9.59 -3.26
CA PRO A 47 3.96 -10.04 -3.22
C PRO A 47 4.80 -9.21 -2.23
N GLY A 48 5.80 -9.85 -1.61
CA GLY A 48 6.77 -9.15 -0.74
C GLY A 48 6.27 -8.85 0.67
N LEU A 49 5.15 -9.44 1.13
CA LEU A 49 4.61 -9.25 2.48
C LEU A 49 5.09 -10.27 3.52
N GLY A 50 5.97 -11.20 3.13
CA GLY A 50 6.54 -12.19 4.06
C GLY A 50 5.69 -13.45 4.25
N LYS A 51 4.69 -13.73 3.39
CA LYS A 51 3.82 -14.93 3.49
C LYS A 51 4.59 -16.25 3.62
N THR A 52 5.59 -16.46 2.74
CA THR A 52 6.45 -17.63 2.80
C THR A 52 7.22 -17.70 4.12
N LEU A 53 7.70 -16.58 4.65
CA LEU A 53 8.37 -16.51 5.95
C LEU A 53 7.42 -16.91 7.09
N MET A 54 6.18 -16.41 7.06
CA MET A 54 5.13 -16.75 8.03
C MET A 54 4.79 -18.24 8.00
N ALA A 55 4.63 -18.82 6.80
CA ALA A 55 4.41 -20.26 6.62
C ALA A 55 5.59 -21.07 7.18
N MET A 56 6.82 -20.69 6.86
CA MET A 56 8.03 -21.37 7.34
C MET A 56 8.18 -21.27 8.86
N ALA A 57 7.83 -20.12 9.46
CA ALA A 57 7.85 -19.97 10.92
C ALA A 57 6.87 -20.92 11.61
N LEU A 58 5.65 -21.06 11.07
CA LEU A 58 4.67 -22.03 11.59
C LEU A 58 5.14 -23.47 11.45
N MET A 59 5.75 -23.81 10.31
CA MET A 59 6.32 -25.14 10.07
C MET A 59 7.47 -25.46 11.03
N GLU A 60 8.36 -24.50 11.24
CA GLU A 60 9.49 -24.65 12.17
C GLU A 60 9.01 -24.83 13.63
N ASP A 61 8.02 -24.02 14.04
CA ASP A 61 7.47 -24.09 15.38
C ASP A 61 6.72 -25.41 15.64
N SER A 62 6.07 -25.96 14.63
CA SER A 62 5.33 -27.21 14.75
C SER A 62 6.21 -28.44 15.11
N GLY A 63 7.50 -28.41 14.75
CA GLY A 63 8.42 -29.52 14.92
C GLY A 63 8.08 -30.79 14.10
N LEU A 64 7.09 -30.71 13.20
CA LEU A 64 6.64 -31.84 12.39
C LEU A 64 7.51 -32.01 11.12
N PRO A 65 7.50 -33.20 10.49
CA PRO A 65 8.04 -33.38 9.16
C PRO A 65 7.37 -32.42 8.17
N CYS A 66 8.17 -31.64 7.45
CA CYS A 66 7.70 -30.59 6.58
C CYS A 66 8.13 -30.84 5.12
N PHE A 67 7.21 -30.62 4.20
CA PHE A 67 7.41 -30.79 2.76
C PHE A 67 6.99 -29.50 2.04
N THR A 68 7.70 -29.16 0.95
CA THR A 68 7.37 -27.94 0.18
C THR A 68 7.20 -28.29 -1.29
N VAL A 69 6.14 -27.78 -1.90
CA VAL A 69 5.86 -27.84 -3.33
C VAL A 69 5.94 -26.44 -3.90
N ARG A 70 6.73 -26.30 -4.96
CA ARG A 70 6.81 -25.10 -5.79
C ARG A 70 6.61 -25.49 -7.24
N ARG A 71 6.14 -24.56 -8.06
CA ARG A 71 5.99 -24.86 -9.49
C ARG A 71 7.32 -25.23 -10.13
N CYS A 72 7.34 -26.39 -10.82
CA CYS A 72 8.41 -26.80 -11.70
C CYS A 72 8.14 -26.33 -13.14
N ARG A 73 9.20 -26.29 -13.98
CA ARG A 73 9.12 -25.79 -15.37
C ARG A 73 8.26 -26.64 -16.31
N SER A 74 8.04 -27.92 -16.02
CA SER A 74 7.22 -28.83 -16.84
C SER A 74 5.95 -29.22 -16.09
N GLU A 75 4.81 -29.22 -16.78
CA GLU A 75 3.50 -29.53 -16.24
C GLU A 75 3.40 -30.96 -15.71
N GLU A 76 3.84 -31.97 -16.51
CA GLU A 76 3.87 -33.38 -16.09
C GLU A 76 4.78 -33.60 -14.89
N GLY A 77 5.94 -32.92 -14.84
CA GLY A 77 6.87 -32.99 -13.71
C GLY A 77 6.29 -32.40 -12.45
N PHE A 78 5.48 -31.34 -12.57
CA PHE A 78 4.82 -30.70 -11.44
C PHE A 78 3.76 -31.58 -10.80
N LEU A 79 2.83 -32.12 -11.60
CA LEU A 79 1.77 -33.03 -11.11
C LEU A 79 2.33 -34.25 -10.39
N LYS A 80 3.37 -34.86 -10.96
CA LYS A 80 4.07 -35.96 -10.33
C LYS A 80 4.72 -35.58 -9.01
N THR A 81 5.41 -34.42 -8.97
CA THR A 81 6.04 -33.91 -7.75
C THR A 81 5.00 -33.65 -6.67
N LEU A 82 3.85 -33.08 -7.05
CA LEU A 82 2.72 -32.83 -6.16
C LEU A 82 2.22 -34.12 -5.51
N GLU A 83 1.90 -35.14 -6.32
CA GLU A 83 1.42 -36.44 -5.83
C GLU A 83 2.44 -37.15 -4.95
N GLU A 84 3.72 -37.18 -5.36
CA GLU A 84 4.80 -37.79 -4.56
C GLU A 84 4.98 -37.09 -3.22
N THR A 85 4.87 -35.75 -3.20
CA THR A 85 5.04 -34.97 -1.96
C THR A 85 3.90 -35.22 -0.99
N PHE A 86 2.64 -35.23 -1.46
CA PHE A 86 1.49 -35.60 -0.64
C PHE A 86 1.56 -37.07 -0.15
N GLY A 87 2.07 -37.99 -0.98
CA GLY A 87 2.34 -39.37 -0.58
C GLY A 87 3.35 -39.45 0.56
N LYS A 88 4.51 -38.82 0.43
CA LYS A 88 5.54 -38.75 1.48
C LYS A 88 5.03 -38.14 2.78
N ALA A 89 4.26 -37.03 2.67
CA ALA A 89 3.67 -36.38 3.85
C ALA A 89 2.65 -37.29 4.54
N ALA A 90 1.85 -38.04 3.76
CA ALA A 90 0.87 -38.99 4.29
C ALA A 90 1.53 -40.17 5.02
N ASP A 91 2.71 -40.62 4.56
CA ASP A 91 3.49 -41.68 5.17
C ASP A 91 4.24 -41.21 6.45
N ALA A 92 4.60 -39.94 6.49
CA ALA A 92 5.27 -39.27 7.61
C ALA A 92 4.30 -38.59 8.60
N ALA A 93 2.99 -38.82 8.45
CA ALA A 93 1.99 -38.15 9.30
C ALA A 93 2.16 -38.49 10.80
N PRO A 94 2.02 -37.48 11.73
CA PRO A 94 1.61 -36.11 11.48
C PRO A 94 2.68 -35.27 10.77
N SER A 95 2.28 -34.48 9.77
CA SER A 95 3.20 -33.76 8.91
C SER A 95 2.56 -32.48 8.35
N MET A 96 3.38 -31.61 7.74
CA MET A 96 2.95 -30.36 7.11
C MET A 96 3.41 -30.29 5.66
N ILE A 97 2.60 -29.65 4.83
CA ILE A 97 2.92 -29.36 3.41
C ILE A 97 2.77 -27.86 3.18
N LEU A 98 3.77 -27.24 2.55
CA LEU A 98 3.69 -25.88 2.03
C LEU A 98 3.53 -25.90 0.51
N LEU A 99 2.44 -25.33 0.01
CA LEU A 99 2.22 -25.02 -1.40
C LEU A 99 2.58 -23.55 -1.60
N ASP A 100 3.82 -23.28 -2.00
CA ASP A 100 4.36 -21.92 -2.06
C ASP A 100 4.09 -21.28 -3.43
N ASP A 101 3.53 -20.04 -3.42
CA ASP A 101 3.06 -19.33 -4.61
C ASP A 101 2.04 -20.17 -5.43
N MET A 102 1.00 -20.66 -4.80
CA MET A 102 0.04 -21.58 -5.40
C MET A 102 -0.75 -20.94 -6.57
N ASP A 103 -0.93 -19.64 -6.59
CA ASP A 103 -1.49 -18.88 -7.72
C ASP A 103 -0.67 -19.09 -9.01
N LYS A 104 0.63 -19.37 -8.91
CA LYS A 104 1.51 -19.65 -10.05
C LYS A 104 1.49 -21.12 -10.50
N PHE A 105 0.68 -21.97 -9.90
CA PHE A 105 0.61 -23.40 -10.27
C PHE A 105 -0.03 -23.58 -11.64
N SER A 106 -1.03 -22.79 -11.99
CA SER A 106 -1.58 -22.76 -13.35
C SER A 106 -0.75 -21.85 -14.27
N SER A 107 -0.57 -22.27 -15.53
CA SER A 107 0.12 -21.48 -16.57
C SER A 107 -0.82 -20.59 -17.35
N ASP A 108 -2.11 -20.92 -17.40
CA ASP A 108 -3.15 -20.22 -18.14
C ASP A 108 -4.30 -19.84 -17.19
N GLU A 109 -4.88 -18.67 -17.38
CA GLU A 109 -6.06 -18.20 -16.62
C GLU A 109 -7.28 -19.16 -16.69
N PHE A 110 -7.25 -20.10 -17.64
CA PHE A 110 -8.34 -21.08 -17.89
C PHE A 110 -7.96 -22.51 -17.55
N SER A 111 -6.71 -22.80 -17.18
CA SER A 111 -6.28 -24.15 -16.82
C SER A 111 -6.60 -24.45 -15.35
N THR A 112 -7.53 -25.36 -15.13
CA THR A 112 -7.93 -25.82 -13.78
C THR A 112 -7.33 -27.16 -13.41
N ALA A 113 -6.49 -27.76 -14.27
CA ALA A 113 -5.99 -29.12 -14.10
C ALA A 113 -5.08 -29.25 -12.86
N GLU A 114 -4.18 -28.30 -12.65
CA GLU A 114 -3.27 -28.27 -11.51
C GLU A 114 -4.02 -28.06 -10.20
N PHE A 115 -4.99 -27.14 -10.18
CA PHE A 115 -5.82 -26.92 -9.00
C PHE A 115 -6.71 -28.13 -8.69
N THR A 116 -7.21 -28.83 -9.73
CA THR A 116 -7.94 -30.08 -9.57
C THR A 116 -7.04 -31.18 -8.99
N ALA A 117 -5.78 -31.23 -9.40
CA ALA A 117 -4.80 -32.14 -8.83
C ALA A 117 -4.50 -31.82 -7.35
N VAL A 118 -4.35 -30.53 -6.99
CA VAL A 118 -4.21 -30.12 -5.58
C VAL A 118 -5.41 -30.58 -4.76
N GLN A 119 -6.64 -30.36 -5.26
CA GLN A 119 -7.87 -30.84 -4.61
C GLN A 119 -7.84 -32.36 -4.40
N GLY A 120 -7.54 -33.11 -5.46
CA GLY A 120 -7.45 -34.57 -5.39
C GLY A 120 -6.41 -35.07 -4.40
N CYS A 121 -5.26 -34.38 -4.31
CA CYS A 121 -4.23 -34.68 -3.32
C CYS A 121 -4.67 -34.37 -1.88
N MET A 122 -5.34 -33.24 -1.65
CA MET A 122 -5.90 -32.90 -0.33
C MET A 122 -6.97 -33.90 0.10
N ASP A 123 -7.86 -34.31 -0.80
CA ASP A 123 -8.88 -35.30 -0.54
C ASP A 123 -8.29 -36.70 -0.20
N LYS A 124 -7.18 -37.08 -0.82
CA LYS A 124 -6.46 -38.33 -0.50
C LYS A 124 -5.88 -38.38 0.91
N VAL A 125 -5.55 -37.22 1.51
CA VAL A 125 -4.97 -37.12 2.85
C VAL A 125 -5.99 -36.66 3.91
N TRP A 126 -7.28 -36.59 3.55
CA TRP A 126 -8.34 -36.09 4.42
C TRP A 126 -8.39 -36.75 5.79
N ASP A 127 -8.25 -38.10 5.84
CA ASP A 127 -8.32 -38.88 7.09
C ASP A 127 -6.98 -38.92 7.85
N LYS A 128 -5.93 -38.32 7.28
CA LYS A 128 -4.60 -38.27 7.89
C LYS A 128 -4.35 -36.96 8.60
N PRO A 129 -3.51 -36.91 9.64
CA PRO A 129 -3.09 -35.69 10.29
C PRO A 129 -2.00 -34.97 9.44
N VAL A 130 -2.38 -34.53 8.26
CA VAL A 130 -1.56 -33.73 7.35
C VAL A 130 -2.16 -32.33 7.31
N PHE A 131 -1.37 -31.30 7.66
CA PHE A 131 -1.80 -29.91 7.62
C PHE A 131 -1.18 -29.24 6.38
N VAL A 132 -2.01 -28.58 5.56
CA VAL A 132 -1.57 -27.96 4.32
C VAL A 132 -1.57 -26.45 4.46
N ILE A 133 -0.45 -25.81 4.18
CA ILE A 133 -0.33 -24.34 4.09
C ILE A 133 -0.19 -23.97 2.63
N ALA A 134 -0.92 -22.94 2.18
CA ALA A 134 -0.71 -22.36 0.87
C ALA A 134 -0.42 -20.88 0.98
N THR A 135 0.47 -20.36 0.12
CA THR A 135 0.65 -18.92 -0.07
C THR A 135 0.15 -18.53 -1.45
N VAL A 136 -0.57 -17.42 -1.55
CA VAL A 136 -1.07 -16.86 -2.80
C VAL A 136 -0.92 -15.34 -2.81
N ASN A 137 -0.82 -14.75 -3.99
CA ASN A 137 -0.80 -13.29 -4.12
C ASN A 137 -2.20 -12.71 -4.25
N ASP A 138 -3.16 -13.50 -4.75
CA ASP A 138 -4.56 -13.14 -4.90
C ASP A 138 -5.43 -14.40 -4.81
N ALA A 139 -6.22 -14.50 -3.74
CA ALA A 139 -7.11 -15.64 -3.52
C ALA A 139 -8.23 -15.74 -4.55
N ASP A 140 -8.63 -14.61 -5.18
CA ASP A 140 -9.67 -14.58 -6.21
C ASP A 140 -9.25 -15.34 -7.49
N THR A 141 -7.97 -15.63 -7.66
CA THR A 141 -7.43 -16.45 -8.76
C THR A 141 -7.65 -17.96 -8.54
N LEU A 142 -7.99 -18.36 -7.32
CA LEU A 142 -8.20 -19.76 -6.98
C LEU A 142 -9.63 -20.19 -7.22
N PRO A 143 -9.87 -21.47 -7.63
CA PRO A 143 -11.21 -22.01 -7.69
C PRO A 143 -11.90 -22.01 -6.30
N ASP A 144 -13.15 -21.58 -6.22
CA ASP A 144 -13.98 -21.63 -5.00
C ASP A 144 -13.96 -22.98 -4.28
N SER A 145 -13.78 -24.05 -5.04
CA SER A 145 -13.71 -25.42 -4.51
C SER A 145 -12.51 -25.66 -3.58
N LEU A 146 -11.42 -24.90 -3.70
CA LEU A 146 -10.28 -24.96 -2.77
C LEU A 146 -10.53 -24.18 -1.48
N LEU A 147 -11.36 -23.16 -1.53
CA LEU A 147 -11.68 -22.27 -0.41
C LEU A 147 -12.82 -22.78 0.47
N ARG A 148 -13.34 -23.99 0.19
CA ARG A 148 -14.43 -24.60 0.98
C ARG A 148 -13.91 -25.33 2.20
N CYS A 149 -14.82 -25.47 3.20
CA CYS A 149 -14.56 -26.27 4.41
C CYS A 149 -14.00 -27.64 4.06
N GLY A 150 -12.93 -28.00 4.76
CA GLY A 150 -12.24 -29.27 4.58
C GLY A 150 -11.03 -29.21 3.66
N ARG A 151 -10.70 -28.04 3.14
CA ARG A 151 -9.46 -27.77 2.37
C ARG A 151 -8.73 -26.60 2.99
N PHE A 152 -8.85 -25.38 2.44
CA PHE A 152 -8.32 -24.18 3.09
C PHE A 152 -9.41 -23.54 3.95
N ASP A 153 -9.66 -24.15 5.10
CA ASP A 153 -10.72 -23.73 6.04
C ASP A 153 -10.36 -22.44 6.77
N ARG A 154 -9.07 -22.17 6.88
CA ARG A 154 -8.55 -20.96 7.52
C ARG A 154 -7.87 -20.10 6.47
N GLN A 155 -8.26 -18.85 6.39
CA GLN A 155 -7.62 -17.85 5.54
C GLN A 155 -7.13 -16.71 6.41
N ILE A 156 -5.88 -16.31 6.21
CA ILE A 156 -5.28 -15.13 6.82
C ILE A 156 -4.89 -14.18 5.68
N ILE A 157 -5.49 -12.99 5.70
CA ILE A 157 -5.17 -11.94 4.72
C ILE A 157 -4.00 -11.14 5.28
N VAL A 158 -2.88 -11.17 4.55
CA VAL A 158 -1.66 -10.43 4.88
C VAL A 158 -1.68 -9.11 4.13
N HIS A 159 -1.97 -8.05 4.86
CA HIS A 159 -1.96 -6.69 4.32
C HIS A 159 -0.54 -6.09 4.31
N ARG A 160 -0.36 -5.01 3.55
CA ARG A 160 0.86 -4.19 3.68
C ARG A 160 0.99 -3.73 5.14
N PRO A 161 2.24 -3.63 5.65
CA PRO A 161 2.47 -3.19 7.00
C PRO A 161 1.81 -1.82 7.23
N ASP A 162 1.13 -1.68 8.34
CA ASP A 162 0.67 -0.38 8.81
C ASP A 162 1.84 0.45 9.38
N THR A 163 1.57 1.63 9.91
CA THR A 163 2.65 2.51 10.37
C THR A 163 3.43 1.89 11.55
N GLU A 164 2.74 1.19 12.46
CA GLU A 164 3.36 0.55 13.63
C GLU A 164 4.22 -0.64 13.20
N ASP A 165 3.70 -1.51 12.35
CA ASP A 165 4.43 -2.63 11.74
C ASP A 165 5.64 -2.14 10.94
N ALA A 166 5.47 -1.07 10.14
CA ALA A 166 6.56 -0.49 9.35
C ALA A 166 7.67 0.06 10.24
N GLU A 167 7.34 0.74 11.36
CA GLU A 167 8.33 1.23 12.30
C GLU A 167 9.13 0.08 12.95
N GLU A 168 8.47 -1.02 13.31
CA GLU A 168 9.15 -2.20 13.87
C GLU A 168 10.09 -2.85 12.85
N ILE A 169 9.63 -3.02 11.62
CA ILE A 169 10.43 -3.58 10.52
C ILE A 169 11.65 -2.68 10.24
N ILE A 170 11.45 -1.37 10.13
CA ILE A 170 12.54 -0.40 9.91
C ILE A 170 13.54 -0.47 11.07
N ARG A 171 13.08 -0.46 12.32
CA ARG A 171 13.95 -0.56 13.50
C ARG A 171 14.82 -1.81 13.47
N HIS A 172 14.21 -2.96 13.13
CA HIS A 172 14.94 -4.23 13.01
C HIS A 172 16.08 -4.18 11.97
N TYR A 173 15.83 -3.57 10.80
CA TYR A 173 16.87 -3.43 9.78
C TYR A 173 17.94 -2.41 10.18
N LEU A 174 17.56 -1.29 10.82
CA LEU A 174 18.49 -0.26 11.26
C LEU A 174 19.40 -0.71 12.41
N GLU A 175 19.02 -1.71 13.22
CA GLU A 175 19.89 -2.30 14.24
C GLU A 175 21.22 -2.84 13.67
N ARG A 176 21.22 -3.19 12.39
CA ARG A 176 22.38 -3.73 11.66
C ARG A 176 23.12 -2.68 10.83
N GLN A 177 22.63 -1.45 10.83
CA GLN A 177 23.12 -0.35 10.00
C GLN A 177 23.65 0.80 10.88
N VAL A 178 24.60 1.56 10.34
CA VAL A 178 25.13 2.75 11.02
C VAL A 178 24.37 3.97 10.49
N ALA A 179 23.17 4.18 10.99
CA ALA A 179 22.34 5.33 10.62
C ALA A 179 22.72 6.57 11.46
N ALA A 180 22.70 7.74 10.82
CA ALA A 180 22.82 9.02 11.51
C ALA A 180 21.51 9.35 12.26
N PRO A 181 21.57 10.10 13.38
CA PRO A 181 20.38 10.46 14.15
C PRO A 181 19.60 11.64 13.54
N ASP A 182 19.75 11.90 12.25
CA ASP A 182 19.16 13.04 11.55
C ASP A 182 17.79 12.75 10.90
N ILE A 183 17.28 11.52 11.02
CA ILE A 183 15.94 11.13 10.58
C ILE A 183 15.27 10.26 11.64
N ALA A 184 14.03 10.56 11.95
CA ALA A 184 13.23 9.75 12.86
C ALA A 184 12.70 8.49 12.14
N ILE A 185 12.56 7.38 12.88
CA ILE A 185 11.96 6.14 12.36
C ILE A 185 10.53 6.39 11.86
N SER A 186 9.77 7.23 12.56
CA SER A 186 8.42 7.63 12.15
C SER A 186 8.40 8.35 10.79
N ASP A 187 9.39 9.19 10.50
CA ASP A 187 9.50 9.83 9.18
C ASP A 187 9.88 8.84 8.09
N LEU A 188 10.73 7.85 8.40
CA LEU A 188 11.04 6.76 7.47
C LEU A 188 9.80 5.90 7.20
N ALA A 189 9.01 5.58 8.21
CA ALA A 189 7.76 4.84 8.05
C ALA A 189 6.75 5.62 7.18
N MET A 190 6.69 6.94 7.33
CA MET A 190 5.87 7.80 6.48
C MET A 190 6.40 7.90 5.04
N LEU A 191 7.71 7.98 4.83
CA LEU A 191 8.31 7.93 3.49
C LEU A 191 8.00 6.62 2.76
N LEU A 192 7.88 5.53 3.50
CA LEU A 192 7.66 4.16 3.02
C LEU A 192 6.22 3.68 3.22
N VAL A 193 5.29 4.60 3.52
CA VAL A 193 3.88 4.26 3.69
C VAL A 193 3.34 3.58 2.43
N HIS A 194 2.51 2.56 2.60
CA HIS A 194 1.99 1.69 1.53
C HIS A 194 3.03 0.82 0.81
N SER A 195 4.26 0.73 1.31
CA SER A 195 5.28 -0.19 0.79
C SER A 195 5.10 -1.60 1.34
N SER A 196 5.49 -2.60 0.57
CA SER A 196 5.62 -3.98 1.05
C SER A 196 6.86 -4.15 1.94
N CYS A 197 6.95 -5.23 2.72
CA CYS A 197 8.14 -5.52 3.52
C CYS A 197 9.41 -5.62 2.66
N ALA A 198 9.30 -6.18 1.46
CA ALA A 198 10.42 -6.28 0.52
C ALA A 198 10.87 -4.92 -0.01
N GLU A 199 9.95 -3.98 -0.25
CA GLU A 199 10.26 -2.60 -0.63
C GLU A 199 10.91 -1.83 0.52
N LEU A 200 10.44 -2.03 1.78
CA LEU A 200 11.08 -1.49 2.99
C LEU A 200 12.54 -1.94 3.07
N GLU A 201 12.79 -3.24 3.01
CA GLU A 201 14.13 -3.82 3.05
C GLU A 201 15.03 -3.29 1.93
N SER A 202 14.51 -3.28 0.70
CA SER A 202 15.23 -2.80 -0.49
C SER A 202 15.63 -1.33 -0.36
N ALA A 203 14.71 -0.46 0.08
CA ALA A 203 14.99 0.96 0.24
C ALA A 203 16.03 1.23 1.34
N LEU A 204 15.95 0.53 2.47
CA LEU A 204 16.92 0.67 3.55
C LEU A 204 18.31 0.17 3.15
N ASN A 205 18.38 -0.94 2.39
CA ASN A 205 19.63 -1.44 1.83
C ASN A 205 20.23 -0.45 0.81
N GLU A 206 19.42 0.10 -0.08
CA GLU A 206 19.87 1.06 -1.10
C GLU A 206 20.37 2.36 -0.47
N ALA A 207 19.80 2.81 0.64
CA ALA A 207 20.32 3.95 1.41
C ALA A 207 21.75 3.68 1.92
N ALA A 208 22.02 2.46 2.38
CA ALA A 208 23.36 2.06 2.79
C ALA A 208 24.35 2.01 1.59
N VAL A 209 23.87 1.54 0.42
CA VAL A 209 24.66 1.56 -0.82
C VAL A 209 25.03 2.97 -1.22
N TYR A 210 24.08 3.93 -1.18
CA TYR A 210 24.37 5.33 -1.48
C TYR A 210 25.36 5.94 -0.48
N ALA A 211 25.18 5.70 0.82
CA ALA A 211 26.10 6.17 1.83
C ALA A 211 27.53 5.64 1.61
N ALA A 212 27.68 4.37 1.28
CA ALA A 212 28.96 3.75 0.97
C ALA A 212 29.60 4.34 -0.31
N TYR A 213 28.79 4.55 -1.36
CA TYR A 213 29.26 5.18 -2.59
C TYR A 213 29.74 6.62 -2.37
N ASP A 214 29.03 7.39 -1.57
CA ASP A 214 29.37 8.76 -1.20
C ASP A 214 30.51 8.82 -0.13
N ARG A 215 31.06 7.65 0.26
CA ARG A 215 32.12 7.49 1.26
C ARG A 215 31.75 8.10 2.62
N SER A 216 30.48 8.09 2.94
CA SER A 216 30.00 8.50 4.26
C SER A 216 30.23 7.39 5.28
N SER A 217 30.53 7.78 6.53
CA SER A 217 30.62 6.83 7.64
C SER A 217 29.29 6.46 8.25
N THR A 218 28.21 7.17 7.88
CA THR A 218 26.86 6.97 8.40
C THR A 218 25.84 7.16 7.29
N ILE A 219 24.69 6.49 7.41
CA ILE A 219 23.55 6.66 6.50
C ILE A 219 22.75 7.86 6.98
N SER A 220 22.74 8.96 6.22
CA SER A 220 22.01 10.19 6.55
C SER A 220 20.58 10.18 6.02
N ALA A 221 19.74 11.11 6.48
CA ALA A 221 18.39 11.36 5.95
C ALA A 221 18.39 11.52 4.43
N ALA A 222 19.38 12.22 3.86
CA ALA A 222 19.48 12.41 2.41
C ALA A 222 19.66 11.09 1.64
N HIS A 223 20.40 10.12 2.20
CA HIS A 223 20.56 8.80 1.58
C HIS A 223 19.25 8.01 1.61
N PHE A 224 18.49 8.06 2.72
CA PHE A 224 17.18 7.40 2.82
C PHE A 224 16.19 8.04 1.86
N ILE A 225 16.07 9.37 1.83
CA ILE A 225 15.15 10.07 0.90
C ILE A 225 15.50 9.70 -0.55
N ARG A 226 16.78 9.76 -0.93
CA ARG A 226 17.23 9.38 -2.27
C ARG A 226 16.87 7.93 -2.60
N ALA A 227 17.13 7.00 -1.68
CA ALA A 227 16.82 5.59 -1.88
C ALA A 227 15.31 5.37 -2.08
N VAL A 228 14.46 5.93 -1.21
CA VAL A 228 13.00 5.79 -1.32
C VAL A 228 12.49 6.39 -2.63
N LEU A 229 12.93 7.59 -2.99
CA LEU A 229 12.50 8.23 -4.24
C LEU A 229 12.86 7.38 -5.46
N THR A 230 14.07 6.79 -5.49
CA THR A 230 14.52 6.01 -6.65
C THR A 230 13.97 4.59 -6.70
N THR A 231 13.94 3.86 -5.58
CA THR A 231 13.57 2.43 -5.56
C THR A 231 12.07 2.20 -5.44
N VAL A 232 11.37 2.99 -4.62
CA VAL A 232 9.94 2.80 -4.36
C VAL A 232 9.10 3.65 -5.29
N HIS A 233 9.43 4.93 -5.42
CA HIS A 233 8.60 5.86 -6.21
C HIS A 233 9.06 6.02 -7.67
N HIS A 234 10.23 5.48 -8.03
CA HIS A 234 10.82 5.57 -9.38
C HIS A 234 10.94 7.02 -9.87
N VAL A 235 11.40 7.90 -8.97
CA VAL A 235 11.54 9.34 -9.18
C VAL A 235 13.01 9.69 -9.23
N SER A 236 13.41 10.57 -10.15
CA SER A 236 14.75 11.13 -10.16
C SER A 236 14.91 12.11 -8.98
N PRO A 237 15.90 11.95 -8.11
CA PRO A 237 16.14 12.87 -7.02
C PRO A 237 16.76 14.22 -7.44
N ASP A 238 17.08 14.38 -8.74
CA ASP A 238 17.73 15.56 -9.26
C ASP A 238 16.74 16.46 -10.01
N ILE A 239 16.57 17.70 -9.52
CA ILE A 239 15.75 18.77 -10.11
C ILE A 239 16.61 19.92 -10.68
N SER A 240 17.94 19.74 -10.76
CA SER A 240 18.90 20.81 -11.10
C SER A 240 18.70 21.40 -12.49
N ASP A 241 18.08 20.65 -13.42
CA ASP A 241 17.87 21.07 -14.81
C ASP A 241 16.58 21.89 -15.04
N ALA A 242 15.78 22.12 -13.98
CA ALA A 242 14.56 22.88 -14.07
C ALA A 242 14.82 24.38 -13.84
N ASP A 243 14.14 25.24 -14.62
CA ASP A 243 14.21 26.67 -14.43
C ASP A 243 13.67 27.09 -13.05
N LYS A 244 14.28 28.13 -12.46
CA LYS A 244 13.88 28.58 -11.12
C LYS A 244 12.42 29.02 -11.05
N GLU A 245 11.89 29.66 -12.08
CA GLU A 245 10.47 30.06 -12.14
C GLU A 245 9.54 28.85 -12.14
N ASP A 246 9.92 27.77 -12.82
CA ASP A 246 9.16 26.51 -12.84
C ASP A 246 9.23 25.82 -11.47
N GLN A 247 10.38 25.85 -10.79
CA GLN A 247 10.51 25.31 -9.44
C GLN A 247 9.66 26.11 -8.44
N GLU A 248 9.62 27.43 -8.50
CA GLU A 248 8.79 28.29 -7.66
C GLU A 248 7.29 28.03 -7.88
N ALA A 249 6.89 27.90 -9.16
CA ALA A 249 5.50 27.59 -9.51
C ALA A 249 5.09 26.20 -9.01
N SER A 250 5.96 25.20 -9.16
CA SER A 250 5.74 23.84 -8.64
C SER A 250 5.66 23.81 -7.10
N ALA A 251 6.58 24.48 -6.43
CA ALA A 251 6.55 24.57 -4.97
C ALA A 251 5.26 25.21 -4.46
N ARG A 252 4.78 26.24 -5.14
CA ARG A 252 3.50 26.90 -4.84
C ARG A 252 2.32 25.97 -5.06
N HIS A 253 2.34 25.21 -6.14
CA HIS A 253 1.33 24.24 -6.49
C HIS A 253 1.22 23.14 -5.43
N GLU A 254 2.33 22.50 -5.10
CA GLU A 254 2.38 21.45 -4.09
C GLU A 254 2.05 21.99 -2.67
N ALA A 255 2.52 23.19 -2.34
CA ALA A 255 2.16 23.84 -1.07
C ALA A 255 0.64 24.07 -0.95
N GLY A 256 -0.05 24.38 -2.05
CA GLY A 256 -1.50 24.46 -2.10
C GLY A 256 -2.17 23.14 -1.73
N HIS A 257 -1.72 22.04 -2.32
CA HIS A 257 -2.23 20.70 -2.00
C HIS A 257 -1.99 20.34 -0.53
N ILE A 258 -0.76 20.53 -0.02
CA ILE A 258 -0.42 20.26 1.38
C ILE A 258 -1.30 21.07 2.32
N ALA A 259 -1.43 22.37 2.06
CA ALA A 259 -2.22 23.27 2.93
C ALA A 259 -3.68 22.83 3.04
N VAL A 260 -4.35 22.52 1.92
CA VAL A 260 -5.74 22.06 1.93
C VAL A 260 -5.87 20.71 2.65
N MET A 261 -4.97 19.76 2.36
CA MET A 261 -4.98 18.45 3.03
C MET A 261 -4.83 18.61 4.54
N GLU A 262 -3.83 19.35 5.00
CA GLU A 262 -3.52 19.49 6.41
C GLU A 262 -4.51 20.37 7.19
N LEU A 263 -5.20 21.30 6.52
CA LEU A 263 -6.26 22.10 7.13
C LEU A 263 -7.57 21.31 7.29
N LEU A 264 -7.90 20.43 6.33
CA LEU A 264 -9.16 19.68 6.34
C LEU A 264 -9.01 18.28 6.94
N ALA A 265 -7.84 17.67 6.78
CA ALA A 265 -7.50 16.33 7.30
C ALA A 265 -6.10 16.35 7.90
N PRO A 266 -5.93 16.86 9.13
CA PRO A 266 -4.64 16.98 9.78
C PRO A 266 -3.87 15.67 9.88
N GLY A 267 -2.56 15.72 9.52
CA GLY A 267 -1.69 14.55 9.55
C GLY A 267 -1.85 13.61 8.35
N SER A 268 -2.60 13.99 7.31
CA SER A 268 -2.86 13.14 6.14
C SER A 268 -1.73 13.11 5.12
N VAL A 269 -0.81 14.08 5.15
CA VAL A 269 0.35 14.12 4.25
C VAL A 269 1.51 13.30 4.84
N ALA A 270 1.91 12.26 4.15
CA ALA A 270 3.06 11.43 4.54
C ALA A 270 4.39 12.12 4.21
N PHE A 271 4.55 12.60 3.00
CA PHE A 271 5.63 13.47 2.57
C PHE A 271 5.25 14.19 1.26
N ALA A 272 6.03 15.22 0.92
CA ALA A 272 5.88 15.95 -0.34
C ALA A 272 7.25 16.24 -0.94
N THR A 273 7.36 16.18 -2.26
CA THR A 273 8.62 16.41 -2.98
C THR A 273 8.42 17.18 -4.27
N LEU A 274 9.41 17.97 -4.66
CA LEU A 274 9.49 18.61 -5.99
C LEU A 274 10.16 17.70 -7.03
N CYS A 275 10.70 16.54 -6.61
CA CYS A 275 11.27 15.58 -7.53
C CYS A 275 10.20 14.94 -8.40
N SER A 276 10.49 14.68 -9.66
CA SER A 276 9.55 14.20 -10.67
C SER A 276 9.98 12.89 -11.30
N LYS A 277 9.01 12.10 -11.78
CA LYS A 277 9.27 10.88 -12.57
C LYS A 277 9.86 11.17 -13.94
N ARG A 278 9.70 12.38 -14.45
CA ARG A 278 10.19 12.80 -15.75
C ARG A 278 11.30 13.85 -15.58
N PRO A 279 12.49 13.60 -16.12
CA PRO A 279 13.53 14.64 -16.18
C PRO A 279 12.96 15.91 -16.86
N ARG A 280 13.21 17.08 -16.29
CA ARG A 280 12.74 18.40 -16.73
C ARG A 280 11.23 18.68 -16.50
N ASP A 281 10.49 17.78 -15.85
CA ASP A 281 9.12 18.03 -15.46
C ASP A 281 9.13 18.40 -13.97
N CYS A 282 8.80 19.65 -13.65
CA CYS A 282 8.76 20.14 -12.26
C CYS A 282 7.43 19.81 -11.58
N SER A 283 6.76 18.78 -11.98
CA SER A 283 5.59 18.28 -11.28
C SER A 283 6.05 17.47 -10.07
N GLY A 284 6.05 18.09 -8.89
CA GLY A 284 6.23 17.39 -7.63
C GLY A 284 5.15 16.33 -7.39
N PHE A 285 5.24 15.62 -6.31
CA PHE A 285 4.13 14.78 -5.86
C PHE A 285 4.04 14.70 -4.33
N ILE A 286 2.85 14.37 -3.87
CA ILE A 286 2.52 14.22 -2.46
C ILE A 286 2.04 12.80 -2.21
N LEU A 287 2.62 12.13 -1.22
CA LEU A 287 2.14 10.85 -0.74
C LEU A 287 1.25 11.08 0.50
N ARG A 288 0.14 10.37 0.56
CA ARG A 288 -0.82 10.42 1.66
C ARG A 288 -0.74 9.15 2.49
N ASN A 289 -0.89 9.27 3.79
CA ASN A 289 -0.97 8.13 4.71
C ASN A 289 -2.40 7.67 4.98
N SER A 290 -3.40 8.47 4.59
CA SER A 290 -4.80 8.18 4.88
C SER A 290 -5.73 8.51 3.71
N ARG A 291 -6.91 7.91 3.71
CA ARG A 291 -7.98 8.26 2.77
C ARG A 291 -8.60 9.59 3.17
N LEU A 292 -8.72 10.49 2.22
CA LEU A 292 -9.51 11.70 2.37
C LEU A 292 -10.98 11.40 2.04
N ASP A 293 -11.90 12.10 2.72
CA ASP A 293 -13.28 12.15 2.28
C ASP A 293 -13.38 12.82 0.89
N MET A 294 -14.50 12.64 0.23
CA MET A 294 -14.63 13.03 -1.17
C MET A 294 -14.56 14.55 -1.38
N GLU A 295 -15.11 15.35 -0.45
CA GLU A 295 -15.07 16.80 -0.56
C GLU A 295 -13.66 17.33 -0.37
N THR A 296 -12.99 16.88 0.68
CA THR A 296 -11.58 17.17 0.95
C THR A 296 -10.70 16.78 -0.23
N ASN A 297 -10.94 15.60 -0.83
CA ASN A 297 -10.14 15.15 -1.97
C ASN A 297 -10.36 16.01 -3.22
N VAL A 298 -11.61 16.44 -3.53
CA VAL A 298 -11.88 17.35 -4.64
C VAL A 298 -11.24 18.73 -4.38
N MET A 299 -11.36 19.27 -3.17
CA MET A 299 -10.73 20.54 -2.80
C MET A 299 -9.20 20.44 -2.88
N THR A 300 -8.62 19.32 -2.46
CA THR A 300 -7.18 19.05 -2.60
C THR A 300 -6.77 19.10 -4.08
N LEU A 301 -7.47 18.40 -4.97
CA LEU A 301 -7.16 18.38 -6.41
C LEU A 301 -7.26 19.79 -7.05
N LEU A 302 -8.10 20.65 -6.53
CA LEU A 302 -8.23 22.03 -7.02
C LEU A 302 -7.22 23.02 -6.37
N ALA A 303 -6.49 22.55 -5.32
CA ALA A 303 -5.70 23.43 -4.48
C ALA A 303 -4.44 23.96 -5.16
N GLY A 304 -3.71 23.13 -5.91
CA GLY A 304 -2.50 23.55 -6.63
C GLY A 304 -2.80 24.68 -7.62
N LYS A 305 -3.84 24.48 -8.46
CA LYS A 305 -4.34 25.53 -9.35
C LYS A 305 -4.73 26.80 -8.59
N SER A 306 -5.48 26.68 -7.51
CA SER A 306 -5.97 27.81 -6.72
C SER A 306 -4.84 28.60 -6.07
N ALA A 307 -3.81 27.90 -5.53
CA ALA A 307 -2.65 28.55 -4.93
C ALA A 307 -1.85 29.37 -5.95
N CYS A 308 -1.64 28.81 -7.16
CA CYS A 308 -0.98 29.52 -8.23
C CYS A 308 -1.77 30.73 -8.74
N GLU A 309 -3.08 30.59 -8.93
CA GLU A 309 -3.93 31.70 -9.36
C GLU A 309 -4.00 32.84 -8.32
N LEU A 310 -4.06 32.50 -7.03
CA LEU A 310 -4.06 33.52 -5.96
C LEU A 310 -2.72 34.27 -5.86
N HIS A 311 -1.61 33.63 -6.22
CA HIS A 311 -0.29 34.24 -6.15
C HIS A 311 0.10 34.99 -7.42
N TYR A 312 -0.07 34.36 -8.58
CA TYR A 312 0.41 34.89 -9.87
C TYR A 312 -0.68 35.63 -10.67
N GLY A 313 -1.96 35.54 -10.28
CA GLY A 313 -3.09 36.11 -11.02
C GLY A 313 -3.35 35.43 -12.37
N LYS A 314 -2.68 34.31 -12.68
CA LYS A 314 -2.80 33.58 -13.93
C LYS A 314 -2.80 32.07 -13.69
N VAL A 315 -3.36 31.33 -14.66
CA VAL A 315 -3.36 29.85 -14.60
C VAL A 315 -1.96 29.32 -14.85
N ALA A 316 -1.46 28.43 -13.97
CA ALA A 316 -0.20 27.73 -14.16
C ALA A 316 -0.37 26.54 -15.13
N ILE A 317 0.68 26.28 -15.93
CA ILE A 317 0.78 25.09 -16.76
C ILE A 317 1.00 23.90 -15.81
N GLY A 318 0.26 22.80 -15.98
CA GLY A 318 0.39 21.59 -15.15
C GLY A 318 -0.85 21.23 -14.33
N CYS A 319 -1.83 22.14 -14.20
CA CYS A 319 -3.07 21.87 -13.43
C CYS A 319 -4.08 20.96 -14.15
N GLY A 320 -3.82 20.52 -15.39
CA GLY A 320 -4.81 19.82 -16.22
C GLY A 320 -5.20 18.44 -15.71
N ASP A 321 -4.23 17.70 -15.19
CA ASP A 321 -4.44 16.35 -14.66
C ASP A 321 -5.29 16.36 -13.39
N ASP A 322 -4.97 17.26 -12.46
CA ASP A 322 -5.73 17.44 -11.22
C ASP A 322 -7.16 17.91 -11.47
N LEU A 323 -7.34 18.85 -12.40
CA LEU A 323 -8.68 19.29 -12.77
C LEU A 323 -9.50 18.17 -13.40
N SER A 324 -8.88 17.33 -14.23
CA SER A 324 -9.51 16.16 -14.84
C SER A 324 -9.92 15.13 -13.78
N LYS A 325 -9.05 14.86 -12.80
CA LYS A 325 -9.36 13.97 -11.67
C LYS A 325 -10.47 14.54 -10.78
N ALA A 326 -10.47 15.84 -10.50
CA ALA A 326 -11.53 16.50 -9.74
C ALA A 326 -12.88 16.38 -10.46
N ALA A 327 -12.92 16.66 -11.77
CA ALA A 327 -14.12 16.52 -12.59
C ALA A 327 -14.63 15.06 -12.60
N ALA A 328 -13.74 14.08 -12.74
CA ALA A 328 -14.11 12.67 -12.72
C ALA A 328 -14.72 12.24 -11.38
N GLN A 329 -14.19 12.73 -10.26
CA GLN A 329 -14.75 12.44 -8.93
C GLN A 329 -16.13 13.07 -8.73
N ILE A 330 -16.32 14.31 -9.15
CA ILE A 330 -17.62 14.98 -9.07
C ILE A 330 -18.62 14.26 -9.99
N ARG A 331 -18.20 13.90 -11.21
CA ARG A 331 -19.02 13.13 -12.14
C ARG A 331 -19.50 11.82 -11.52
N ARG A 332 -18.59 11.05 -10.93
CA ARG A 332 -18.94 9.80 -10.21
C ARG A 332 -19.93 10.07 -9.08
N ARG A 333 -19.76 11.15 -8.32
CA ARG A 333 -20.65 11.54 -7.24
C ARG A 333 -22.07 11.85 -7.75
N VAL A 334 -22.17 12.62 -8.84
CA VAL A 334 -23.45 13.04 -9.43
C VAL A 334 -24.13 11.85 -10.11
N GLU A 335 -23.41 11.15 -11.01
CA GLU A 335 -23.99 10.14 -11.90
C GLU A 335 -24.17 8.76 -11.26
N THR A 336 -23.36 8.41 -10.25
CA THR A 336 -23.37 7.07 -9.64
C THR A 336 -23.91 7.08 -8.23
N LEU A 337 -23.58 8.10 -7.42
CA LEU A 337 -23.95 8.15 -6.01
C LEU A 337 -25.19 9.02 -5.75
N GLY A 338 -25.74 9.69 -6.76
CA GLY A 338 -26.95 10.48 -6.65
C GLY A 338 -26.89 11.64 -5.68
N SER A 339 -25.74 12.27 -5.47
CA SER A 339 -25.54 13.33 -4.48
C SER A 339 -26.41 14.57 -4.70
N ASN A 340 -26.83 14.81 -5.95
CA ASN A 340 -27.65 15.96 -6.35
C ASN A 340 -29.08 15.49 -6.75
N GLY A 341 -29.52 14.38 -6.18
CA GLY A 341 -30.82 13.78 -6.42
C GLY A 341 -30.81 12.75 -7.57
N ILE A 342 -31.88 12.00 -7.68
CA ILE A 342 -32.00 10.86 -8.64
C ILE A 342 -31.95 11.34 -10.09
N LEU A 343 -32.37 12.57 -10.38
CA LEU A 343 -32.37 13.13 -11.74
C LEU A 343 -30.94 13.29 -12.34
N GLY A 344 -29.89 13.36 -11.50
CA GLY A 344 -28.50 13.39 -11.95
C GLY A 344 -27.91 12.00 -12.25
N VAL A 345 -28.59 10.91 -11.86
CA VAL A 345 -28.05 9.55 -11.94
C VAL A 345 -28.18 9.00 -13.35
N ASN A 346 -27.10 8.46 -13.90
CA ASN A 346 -27.12 7.73 -15.16
C ASN A 346 -27.60 6.28 -14.93
N VAL A 347 -28.90 6.05 -15.03
CA VAL A 347 -29.54 4.75 -14.75
C VAL A 347 -29.29 3.71 -15.85
N SER A 348 -28.86 4.14 -17.03
CA SER A 348 -28.83 3.25 -18.22
C SER A 348 -27.50 2.53 -18.46
N GLY A 349 -26.43 2.88 -17.77
CA GLY A 349 -25.11 2.21 -17.82
C GLY A 349 -24.45 1.93 -19.19
N ARG A 350 -25.27 1.83 -20.23
CA ARG A 350 -24.87 1.53 -21.63
C ARG A 350 -25.31 2.58 -22.65
N TYR A 351 -26.26 3.44 -22.29
CA TYR A 351 -26.72 4.52 -23.14
C TYR A 351 -26.47 5.86 -22.46
N ASP A 352 -25.78 6.74 -23.12
CA ASP A 352 -25.45 8.09 -22.69
C ASP A 352 -26.66 9.01 -22.40
N GLY A 353 -27.85 8.47 -22.36
CA GLY A 353 -29.08 9.23 -22.16
C GLY A 353 -29.38 10.16 -23.35
N SER A 354 -30.45 10.95 -23.22
CA SER A 354 -30.75 12.01 -24.18
C SER A 354 -29.72 13.14 -24.11
N ASP A 355 -29.55 13.90 -25.18
CA ASP A 355 -28.66 15.07 -25.21
C ASP A 355 -29.05 16.10 -24.13
N ILE A 356 -30.34 16.21 -23.80
CA ILE A 356 -30.84 17.04 -22.70
C ILE A 356 -30.29 16.55 -21.38
N GLY A 357 -30.34 15.25 -21.07
CA GLY A 357 -29.80 14.69 -19.84
C GLY A 357 -28.27 14.85 -19.73
N LYS A 358 -27.55 14.79 -20.85
CA LYS A 358 -26.11 15.10 -20.87
C LYS A 358 -25.85 16.56 -20.50
N MET A 359 -26.59 17.49 -21.10
CA MET A 359 -26.45 18.92 -20.81
C MET A 359 -26.79 19.25 -19.35
N GLU A 360 -27.80 18.61 -18.78
CA GLU A 360 -28.13 18.79 -17.36
C GLU A 360 -27.00 18.30 -16.45
N ARG A 361 -26.47 17.11 -16.70
CA ARG A 361 -25.31 16.57 -15.93
C ARG A 361 -24.05 17.45 -16.05
N GLU A 362 -23.74 17.89 -17.25
CA GLU A 362 -22.60 18.82 -17.47
C GLU A 362 -22.81 20.16 -16.77
N THR A 363 -24.05 20.65 -16.71
CA THR A 363 -24.39 21.89 -15.99
C THR A 363 -24.17 21.70 -14.48
N ILE A 364 -24.63 20.58 -13.90
CA ILE A 364 -24.42 20.24 -12.49
C ILE A 364 -22.93 20.07 -12.20
N LEU A 365 -22.22 19.33 -13.04
CA LEU A 365 -20.77 19.12 -12.90
C LEU A 365 -20.00 20.44 -12.85
N ARG A 366 -20.31 21.34 -13.76
CA ARG A 366 -19.70 22.68 -13.82
C ARG A 366 -19.99 23.51 -12.58
N ALA A 367 -21.23 23.54 -12.12
CA ALA A 367 -21.65 24.27 -10.93
C ALA A 367 -20.93 23.72 -9.67
N GLU A 368 -20.82 22.41 -9.53
CA GLU A 368 -20.11 21.78 -8.42
C GLU A 368 -18.60 22.08 -8.46
N LEU A 369 -17.97 22.01 -9.65
CA LEU A 369 -16.55 22.38 -9.82
C LEU A 369 -16.30 23.83 -9.42
N GLU A 370 -17.15 24.76 -9.86
CA GLU A 370 -17.04 26.18 -9.53
C GLU A 370 -17.24 26.40 -8.01
N ARG A 371 -18.18 25.70 -7.40
CA ARG A 371 -18.43 25.74 -5.95
C ARG A 371 -17.21 25.30 -5.14
N TYR A 372 -16.62 24.16 -5.49
CA TYR A 372 -15.43 23.65 -4.79
C TYR A 372 -14.20 24.51 -5.07
N LEU A 373 -14.04 25.01 -6.28
CA LEU A 373 -12.95 25.95 -6.60
C LEU A 373 -13.05 27.23 -5.76
N PHE A 374 -14.26 27.77 -5.60
CA PHE A 374 -14.49 28.94 -4.75
C PHE A 374 -14.14 28.64 -3.29
N LYS A 375 -14.67 27.56 -2.71
CA LYS A 375 -14.34 27.13 -1.33
C LYS A 375 -12.83 26.94 -1.13
N THR A 376 -12.16 26.33 -2.10
CA THR A 376 -10.71 26.08 -2.03
C THR A 376 -9.93 27.39 -2.04
N LYS A 377 -10.33 28.35 -2.91
CA LYS A 377 -9.69 29.66 -2.96
C LYS A 377 -9.92 30.47 -1.67
N GLU A 378 -11.12 30.44 -1.10
CA GLU A 378 -11.39 31.09 0.19
C GLU A 378 -10.50 30.50 1.30
N LEU A 379 -10.42 29.17 1.39
CA LEU A 379 -9.58 28.49 2.38
C LEU A 379 -8.10 28.88 2.24
N LEU A 380 -7.56 28.84 1.02
CA LEU A 380 -6.16 29.21 0.78
C LEU A 380 -5.90 30.72 0.96
N ALA A 381 -6.86 31.57 0.59
CA ALA A 381 -6.74 33.00 0.79
C ALA A 381 -6.70 33.39 2.28
N ALA A 382 -7.46 32.70 3.13
CA ALA A 382 -7.42 32.85 4.57
C ALA A 382 -6.12 32.33 5.21
N ASN A 383 -5.38 31.43 4.52
CA ASN A 383 -4.16 30.76 5.02
C ASN A 383 -2.94 31.02 4.12
N ARG A 384 -2.82 32.24 3.58
CA ARG A 384 -1.73 32.59 2.63
C ARG A 384 -0.34 32.40 3.20
N ASP A 385 -0.14 32.74 4.46
CA ASP A 385 1.16 32.64 5.13
C ASP A 385 1.59 31.18 5.29
N LEU A 386 0.65 30.27 5.58
CA LEU A 386 0.92 28.83 5.58
C LEU A 386 1.37 28.33 4.20
N VAL A 387 0.65 28.72 3.15
CA VAL A 387 1.02 28.33 1.77
C VAL A 387 2.38 28.86 1.39
N GLN A 388 2.70 30.12 1.77
CA GLN A 388 4.01 30.71 1.51
C GLN A 388 5.12 29.94 2.24
N GLU A 389 4.94 29.66 3.52
CA GLU A 389 5.96 28.96 4.32
C GLU A 389 6.20 27.52 3.81
N LEU A 390 5.14 26.80 3.43
CA LEU A 390 5.26 25.48 2.82
C LEU A 390 6.00 25.53 1.48
N ALA A 391 5.71 26.52 0.63
CA ALA A 391 6.40 26.69 -0.64
C ALA A 391 7.90 27.00 -0.45
N ASP A 392 8.22 27.92 0.46
CA ASP A 392 9.61 28.27 0.77
C ASP A 392 10.40 27.07 1.35
N ALA A 393 9.72 26.27 2.21
CA ALA A 393 10.32 25.06 2.76
C ALA A 393 10.58 23.99 1.67
N LEU A 394 9.64 23.80 0.73
CA LEU A 394 9.80 22.91 -0.43
C LEU A 394 10.96 23.35 -1.32
N LEU A 395 11.06 24.64 -1.64
CA LEU A 395 12.17 25.19 -2.43
C LEU A 395 13.53 24.95 -1.75
N LYS A 396 13.56 25.10 -0.44
CA LYS A 396 14.80 24.93 0.34
C LYS A 396 15.23 23.46 0.49
N LYS A 397 14.27 22.57 0.77
CA LYS A 397 14.55 21.16 1.12
C LYS A 397 14.32 20.18 -0.02
N GLN A 398 13.60 20.59 -1.07
CA GLN A 398 13.12 19.79 -2.20
C GLN A 398 12.16 18.65 -1.78
N THR A 399 12.34 18.09 -0.61
CA THR A 399 11.44 17.09 -0.01
C THR A 399 11.14 17.49 1.43
N LEU A 400 9.86 17.54 1.78
CA LEU A 400 9.38 17.73 3.15
C LEU A 400 8.92 16.40 3.71
N LEU A 401 9.48 16.03 4.85
CA LEU A 401 9.07 14.87 5.62
C LEU A 401 7.78 15.16 6.39
N HIS A 402 7.14 14.12 6.90
CA HIS A 402 5.93 14.26 7.72
C HIS A 402 6.13 15.23 8.89
N SER A 403 7.22 15.07 9.65
CA SER A 403 7.55 15.94 10.78
C SER A 403 7.74 17.40 10.39
N ASP A 404 8.35 17.68 9.24
CA ASP A 404 8.48 19.04 8.71
C ASP A 404 7.13 19.69 8.47
N ILE A 405 6.23 18.95 7.78
CA ILE A 405 4.89 19.40 7.43
C ILE A 405 4.09 19.65 8.70
N GLN A 406 4.10 18.70 9.66
CA GLN A 406 3.40 18.84 10.93
C GLN A 406 3.93 20.03 11.76
N SER A 407 5.25 20.24 11.77
CA SER A 407 5.88 21.38 12.45
C SER A 407 5.44 22.72 11.87
N ILE A 408 5.35 22.83 10.53
CA ILE A 408 4.86 24.04 9.85
C ILE A 408 3.37 24.23 10.14
N CYS A 409 2.53 23.24 9.80
CA CYS A 409 1.09 23.36 9.92
C CYS A 409 0.62 23.54 11.38
N GLY A 410 1.32 22.94 12.34
CA GLY A 410 1.00 23.07 13.77
C GLY A 410 1.02 24.52 14.28
N ARG A 411 1.88 25.39 13.72
CA ARG A 411 1.93 26.81 14.09
C ARG A 411 0.67 27.59 13.66
N TYR A 412 0.03 27.18 12.59
CA TYR A 412 -1.16 27.83 12.04
C TYR A 412 -2.47 27.28 12.61
N ARG A 413 -2.45 26.05 13.15
CA ARG A 413 -3.62 25.45 13.84
C ARG A 413 -3.82 26.00 15.25
N ALA A 414 -2.77 26.50 15.90
CA ALA A 414 -2.81 26.98 17.27
C ALA A 414 -3.44 28.37 17.43
N VAL A 415 -3.81 29.05 16.34
CA VAL A 415 -4.52 30.35 16.39
C VAL A 415 -6.02 30.08 16.26
N PRO A 416 -6.82 30.18 17.35
CA PRO A 416 -8.26 30.13 17.22
C PRO A 416 -8.68 31.30 16.31
N ALA A 417 -9.53 31.00 15.32
CA ALA A 417 -10.17 32.04 14.54
C ALA A 417 -10.93 32.96 15.50
N THR A 418 -10.42 34.21 15.68
CA THR A 418 -11.06 35.28 16.44
C THR A 418 -12.22 35.85 15.66
#